data_bc00b64ef7912aa2735be7af87e56a44
#
_entry.id   bc00b64ef7912aa2735be7af87e56a44
#
_cell.length_a   1.000
_cell.length_b   1.000
_cell.length_c   1.000
_cell.angle_alpha   90.00
_cell.angle_beta   90.00
_cell.angle_gamma   90.00
#
_symmetry.space_group_name_H-M   'P 1'
#
loop_
_entity.id
_entity.type
_entity.pdbx_description
1 polymer ?
#
loop_
_entity_poly.entity_id
_entity_poly.type
_entity_poly.pdbx_seq_one_letter_code
_entity_poly.pdbx_strand_id
1 'polypeptide(L)'
;MKDMPKISAAEWEVMKLLWKESPLTSEKIINSLTEKMDWSTQTVKTFITRLLKKEAIGFEKIGRAYNYYPLISEDECIKAENKSFLQKVYDGAVGILFTRFLEEETLSEEEIEELEQILKDKKEGK
;
A
#
# COMPACT_ATOMS: atom_id res chain seq x y z
N MET A 1 0.10 -17.30 -13.18
CA MET A 1 0.11 -16.43 -12.01
C MET A 1 0.17 -14.97 -12.44
N LYS A 2 -0.74 -14.17 -11.96
CA LYS A 2 -0.72 -12.73 -12.26
C LYS A 2 0.35 -12.04 -11.44
N ASP A 3 1.22 -11.29 -12.10
CA ASP A 3 2.18 -10.47 -11.38
C ASP A 3 1.44 -9.35 -10.66
N MET A 4 1.92 -8.98 -9.50
CA MET A 4 1.36 -7.85 -8.77
C MET A 4 1.61 -6.57 -9.56
N PRO A 5 0.58 -5.75 -9.78
CA PRO A 5 0.77 -4.49 -10.47
C PRO A 5 1.63 -3.55 -9.64
N LYS A 6 2.40 -2.73 -10.33
CA LYS A 6 3.22 -1.72 -9.68
C LYS A 6 2.37 -0.49 -9.37
N ILE A 7 2.22 -0.21 -8.09
CA ILE A 7 1.41 0.92 -7.60
C ILE A 7 2.36 2.09 -7.31
N SER A 8 2.14 3.24 -7.93
CA SER A 8 2.95 4.42 -7.66
C SER A 8 2.63 4.99 -6.28
N ALA A 9 3.51 5.83 -5.75
CA ALA A 9 3.30 6.48 -4.46
C ALA A 9 1.98 7.25 -4.43
N ALA A 10 1.66 7.95 -5.52
CA ALA A 10 0.41 8.70 -5.61
C ALA A 10 -0.81 7.78 -5.69
N GLU A 11 -0.73 6.73 -6.50
CA GLU A 11 -1.80 5.75 -6.61
C GLU A 11 -2.04 5.02 -5.29
N TRP A 12 -0.99 4.86 -4.49
CA TRP A 12 -1.09 4.24 -3.17
C TRP A 12 -2.06 4.99 -2.27
N GLU A 13 -2.17 6.32 -2.43
CA GLU A 13 -3.11 7.12 -1.64
C GLU A 13 -4.57 6.76 -1.95
N VAL A 14 -4.87 6.45 -3.21
CA VAL A 14 -6.20 5.97 -3.61
C VAL A 14 -6.45 4.60 -2.98
N MET A 15 -5.46 3.71 -3.08
CA MET A 15 -5.59 2.37 -2.51
C MET A 15 -5.81 2.40 -1.00
N LYS A 16 -5.06 3.22 -0.26
CA LYS A 16 -5.23 3.35 1.20
C LYS A 16 -6.66 3.74 1.56
N LEU A 17 -7.23 4.66 0.79
CA LEU A 17 -8.58 5.12 1.04
C LEU A 17 -9.57 3.96 0.85
N LEU A 18 -9.42 3.20 -0.22
CA LEU A 18 -10.31 2.07 -0.51
C LEU A 18 -10.13 0.90 0.46
N TRP A 19 -8.91 0.67 0.94
CA TRP A 19 -8.69 -0.36 1.96
C TRP A 19 -9.32 0.02 3.28
N LYS A 20 -9.33 1.31 3.58
CA LYS A 20 -9.94 1.82 4.82
C LYS A 20 -11.47 1.77 4.76
N GLU A 21 -12.03 2.13 3.62
CA GLU A 21 -13.47 2.21 3.43
C GLU A 21 -13.82 1.92 1.97
N SER A 22 -14.53 0.85 1.71
CA SER A 22 -14.98 0.50 0.37
C SER A 22 -16.34 -0.19 0.43
N PRO A 23 -17.16 -0.11 -0.63
CA PRO A 23 -16.88 0.62 -1.86
C PRO A 23 -17.08 2.13 -1.70
N LEU A 24 -16.42 2.90 -2.55
CA LEU A 24 -16.58 4.36 -2.58
C LEU A 24 -16.89 4.84 -3.99
N THR A 25 -17.72 5.86 -4.10
CA THR A 25 -17.99 6.49 -5.39
C THR A 25 -16.80 7.34 -5.79
N SER A 26 -16.68 7.61 -7.10
CA SER A 26 -15.63 8.48 -7.59
C SER A 26 -15.68 9.85 -6.93
N GLU A 27 -16.88 10.37 -6.70
CA GLU A 27 -17.08 11.66 -6.04
C GLU A 27 -16.46 11.67 -4.63
N LYS A 28 -16.71 10.63 -3.85
CA LYS A 28 -16.15 10.52 -2.50
C LYS A 28 -14.63 10.40 -2.51
N ILE A 29 -14.09 9.63 -3.44
CA ILE A 29 -12.65 9.49 -3.60
C ILE A 29 -12.03 10.84 -3.95
N ILE A 30 -12.60 11.53 -4.94
CA ILE A 30 -12.12 12.82 -5.40
C ILE A 30 -12.15 13.85 -4.27
N ASN A 31 -13.30 13.96 -3.58
CA ASN A 31 -13.44 14.93 -2.50
C ASN A 31 -12.44 14.69 -1.38
N SER A 32 -12.23 13.43 -1.02
CA SER A 32 -11.29 13.07 0.04
C SER A 32 -9.84 13.42 -0.32
N LEU A 33 -9.43 13.09 -1.53
CA LEU A 33 -8.04 13.27 -1.95
C LEU A 33 -7.71 14.69 -2.40
N THR A 34 -8.66 15.41 -2.99
CA THR A 34 -8.41 16.80 -3.35
C THR A 34 -8.24 17.64 -2.08
N GLU A 35 -8.95 17.31 -1.02
CA GLU A 35 -8.82 17.99 0.26
C GLU A 35 -7.52 17.61 0.97
N LYS A 36 -7.23 16.30 1.06
CA LYS A 36 -6.08 15.79 1.80
C LYS A 36 -4.74 16.08 1.10
N MET A 37 -4.69 15.89 -0.22
CA MET A 37 -3.45 15.94 -0.98
C MET A 37 -3.27 17.20 -1.82
N ASP A 38 -4.26 18.06 -1.84
CA ASP A 38 -4.27 19.27 -2.66
C ASP A 38 -4.10 18.96 -4.16
N TRP A 39 -4.60 17.80 -4.59
CA TRP A 39 -4.60 17.41 -6.00
C TRP A 39 -5.84 17.93 -6.70
N SER A 40 -5.75 18.13 -8.01
CA SER A 40 -6.92 18.49 -8.80
C SER A 40 -7.84 17.30 -9.00
N THR A 41 -9.10 17.57 -9.31
CA THR A 41 -10.08 16.54 -9.65
C THR A 41 -9.57 15.65 -10.79
N GLN A 42 -8.99 16.27 -11.82
CA GLN A 42 -8.48 15.53 -12.98
C GLN A 42 -7.33 14.60 -12.59
N THR A 43 -6.47 15.04 -11.70
CA THR A 43 -5.36 14.22 -11.20
C THR A 43 -5.88 12.95 -10.52
N VAL A 44 -6.89 13.09 -9.64
CA VAL A 44 -7.47 11.94 -8.95
C VAL A 44 -8.13 10.99 -9.95
N LYS A 45 -8.87 11.53 -10.91
CA LYS A 45 -9.51 10.71 -11.95
C LYS A 45 -8.49 9.91 -12.76
N THR A 46 -7.33 10.52 -13.03
CA THR A 46 -6.26 9.85 -13.75
C THR A 46 -5.74 8.64 -12.94
N PHE A 47 -5.57 8.80 -11.64
CA PHE A 47 -5.12 7.69 -10.80
C PHE A 47 -6.14 6.57 -10.74
N ILE A 48 -7.43 6.90 -10.63
CA ILE A 48 -8.49 5.90 -10.67
C ILE A 48 -8.44 5.11 -11.97
N THR A 49 -8.32 5.81 -13.09
CA THR A 49 -8.24 5.18 -14.41
C THR A 49 -7.03 4.24 -14.52
N ARG A 50 -5.88 4.69 -14.05
CA ARG A 50 -4.67 3.89 -14.07
C ARG A 50 -4.79 2.62 -13.21
N LEU A 51 -5.39 2.75 -12.04
CA LEU A 51 -5.60 1.61 -11.16
C LEU A 51 -6.58 0.59 -11.75
N LEU A 52 -7.60 1.07 -12.46
CA LEU A 52 -8.53 0.20 -13.19
C LEU A 52 -7.78 -0.59 -14.27
N LYS A 53 -6.93 0.08 -15.03
CA LYS A 53 -6.15 -0.57 -16.09
C LYS A 53 -5.17 -1.60 -15.53
N LYS A 54 -4.62 -1.33 -14.36
CA LYS A 54 -3.72 -2.25 -13.67
C LYS A 54 -4.46 -3.41 -13.02
N GLU A 55 -5.78 -3.37 -13.01
CA GLU A 55 -6.62 -4.36 -12.33
C GLU A 55 -6.39 -4.39 -10.82
N ALA A 56 -5.95 -3.25 -10.26
CA ALA A 56 -5.78 -3.09 -8.83
C ALA A 56 -7.10 -2.77 -8.13
N ILE A 57 -8.02 -2.13 -8.87
CA ILE A 57 -9.37 -1.84 -8.38
C ILE A 57 -10.40 -2.28 -9.40
N GLY A 58 -11.60 -2.54 -8.93
CA GLY A 58 -12.75 -2.83 -9.78
C GLY A 58 -13.84 -1.83 -9.49
N PHE A 59 -14.91 -1.92 -10.24
CA PHE A 59 -16.06 -1.07 -9.98
C PHE A 59 -17.36 -1.83 -10.20
N GLU A 60 -18.39 -1.34 -9.53
CA GLU A 60 -19.75 -1.84 -9.68
C GLU A 60 -20.64 -0.61 -9.89
N LYS A 61 -21.48 -0.67 -10.90
CA LYS A 61 -22.41 0.41 -11.17
C LYS A 61 -23.69 0.20 -10.35
N ILE A 62 -23.94 1.13 -9.45
CA ILE A 62 -25.16 1.11 -8.64
C ILE A 62 -25.95 2.37 -8.98
N GLY A 63 -27.09 2.21 -9.66
CA GLY A 63 -27.83 3.33 -10.20
C GLY A 63 -27.00 4.03 -11.27
N ARG A 64 -26.71 5.32 -11.07
CA ARG A 64 -25.91 6.12 -12.00
C ARG A 64 -24.46 6.29 -11.53
N ALA A 65 -24.15 5.76 -10.37
CA ALA A 65 -22.83 5.94 -9.77
C ALA A 65 -21.99 4.69 -9.90
N TYR A 66 -20.69 4.88 -10.15
CA TYR A 66 -19.72 3.81 -10.11
C TYR A 66 -19.14 3.76 -8.71
N ASN A 67 -19.13 2.58 -8.13
CA ASN A 67 -18.60 2.33 -6.80
C ASN A 67 -17.35 1.49 -6.94
N TYR A 68 -16.22 2.00 -6.46
CA TYR A 68 -14.91 1.37 -6.61
C TYR A 68 -14.52 0.59 -5.38
N TYR A 69 -13.83 -0.51 -5.58
CA TYR A 69 -13.35 -1.36 -4.48
C TYR A 69 -12.00 -1.96 -4.88
N PRO A 70 -11.17 -2.31 -3.88
CA PRO A 70 -9.86 -2.89 -4.19
C PRO A 70 -10.00 -4.34 -4.64
N LEU A 71 -9.20 -4.73 -5.64
CA LEU A 71 -9.11 -6.11 -6.11
C LEU A 71 -7.92 -6.83 -5.50
N ILE A 72 -7.03 -6.07 -4.87
CA ILE A 72 -5.81 -6.58 -4.25
C ILE A 72 -5.84 -6.13 -2.80
N SER A 73 -5.52 -7.03 -1.86
CA SER A 73 -5.52 -6.68 -0.45
C SER A 73 -4.33 -5.80 -0.10
N GLU A 74 -4.47 -5.04 0.97
CA GLU A 74 -3.39 -4.21 1.50
C GLU A 74 -2.18 -5.07 1.84
N ASP A 75 -2.41 -6.21 2.49
CA ASP A 75 -1.33 -7.12 2.88
C ASP A 75 -0.53 -7.63 1.67
N GLU A 76 -1.23 -8.02 0.61
CA GLU A 76 -0.57 -8.46 -0.62
C GLU A 76 0.29 -7.36 -1.24
N CYS A 77 -0.24 -6.13 -1.27
CA CYS A 77 0.48 -4.98 -1.82
C CYS A 77 1.69 -4.62 -0.97
N ILE A 78 1.56 -4.64 0.35
CA ILE A 78 2.67 -4.34 1.26
C ILE A 78 3.78 -5.38 1.08
N LYS A 79 3.43 -6.66 1.02
CA LYS A 79 4.41 -7.73 0.82
C LYS A 79 5.16 -7.58 -0.50
N ALA A 80 4.43 -7.26 -1.57
CA ALA A 80 5.05 -7.07 -2.90
C ALA A 80 5.98 -5.87 -2.89
N GLU A 81 5.57 -4.77 -2.25
CA GLU A 81 6.38 -3.56 -2.16
C GLU A 81 7.65 -3.79 -1.33
N ASN A 82 7.53 -4.52 -0.22
CA ASN A 82 8.67 -4.86 0.61
C ASN A 82 9.70 -5.69 -0.16
N LYS A 83 9.25 -6.67 -0.91
CA LYS A 83 10.14 -7.51 -1.73
C LYS A 83 10.84 -6.69 -2.81
N SER A 84 10.08 -5.83 -3.49
CA SER A 84 10.62 -4.97 -4.54
C SER A 84 11.67 -4.02 -4.00
N PHE A 85 11.38 -3.38 -2.87
CA PHE A 85 12.31 -2.46 -2.21
C PHE A 85 13.59 -3.19 -1.76
N LEU A 86 13.44 -4.33 -1.11
CA LEU A 86 14.55 -5.13 -0.63
C LEU A 86 15.48 -5.53 -1.78
N GLN A 87 14.90 -5.99 -2.88
CA GLN A 87 15.69 -6.41 -4.05
C GLN A 87 16.38 -5.22 -4.73
N LYS A 88 15.64 -4.14 -4.92
CA LYS A 88 16.11 -2.94 -5.63
C LYS A 88 17.24 -2.24 -4.88
N VAL A 89 17.06 -2.03 -3.58
CA VAL A 89 17.98 -1.20 -2.80
C VAL A 89 19.07 -2.02 -2.10
N TYR A 90 18.74 -3.22 -1.67
CA TYR A 90 19.63 -4.04 -0.85
C TYR A 90 20.02 -5.37 -1.50
N ASP A 91 19.70 -5.57 -2.77
CA ASP A 91 20.01 -6.80 -3.50
C ASP A 91 19.58 -8.08 -2.77
N GLY A 92 18.48 -7.98 -2.02
CA GLY A 92 17.95 -9.11 -1.27
C GLY A 92 18.55 -9.31 0.12
N ALA A 93 19.50 -8.46 0.52
CA ALA A 93 20.18 -8.61 1.81
C ALA A 93 19.34 -8.05 2.95
N VAL A 94 18.40 -8.85 3.44
CA VAL A 94 17.44 -8.44 4.46
C VAL A 94 18.10 -8.01 5.77
N GLY A 95 19.22 -8.66 6.14
CA GLY A 95 19.95 -8.31 7.35
C GLY A 95 20.50 -6.90 7.32
N ILE A 96 21.01 -6.48 6.15
CA ILE A 96 21.57 -5.13 5.99
C ILE A 96 20.45 -4.10 6.10
N LEU A 97 19.29 -4.37 5.49
CA LEU A 97 18.14 -3.48 5.56
C LEU A 97 17.72 -3.22 7.01
N PHE A 98 17.53 -4.29 7.78
CA PHE A 98 17.10 -4.17 9.16
C PHE A 98 18.16 -3.50 10.03
N THR A 99 19.43 -3.84 9.83
CA THR A 99 20.52 -3.23 10.58
C THR A 99 20.53 -1.71 10.41
N ARG A 100 20.39 -1.25 9.16
CA ARG A 100 20.35 0.18 8.88
C ARG A 100 19.17 0.88 9.51
N PHE A 101 17.98 0.32 9.36
CA PHE A 101 16.79 0.92 9.97
C PHE A 101 16.91 0.98 11.49
N LEU A 102 17.39 -0.09 12.11
CA LEU A 102 17.52 -0.14 13.56
C LEU A 102 18.57 0.84 14.08
N GLU A 103 19.63 1.07 13.34
CA GLU A 103 20.66 2.03 13.73
C GLU A 103 20.22 3.48 13.57
N GLU A 104 19.44 3.78 12.54
CA GLU A 104 19.06 5.15 12.20
C GLU A 104 17.78 5.64 12.89
N GLU A 105 16.86 4.73 13.20
CA GLU A 105 15.55 5.10 13.75
C GLU A 105 15.52 5.00 15.26
N THR A 106 14.79 5.92 15.88
CA THR A 106 14.54 5.87 17.34
C THR A 106 13.34 4.96 17.57
N LEU A 107 13.53 3.93 18.36
CA LEU A 107 12.49 2.95 18.65
C LEU A 107 12.00 3.08 20.08
N SER A 108 10.70 2.86 20.27
CA SER A 108 10.13 2.81 21.63
C SER A 108 10.49 1.47 22.27
N GLU A 109 10.36 1.40 23.59
CA GLU A 109 10.60 0.16 24.32
C GLU A 109 9.68 -0.96 23.82
N GLU A 110 8.42 -0.62 23.53
CA GLU A 110 7.45 -1.58 23.00
C GLU A 110 7.87 -2.12 21.66
N GLU A 111 8.35 -1.25 20.77
CA GLU A 111 8.83 -1.66 19.45
C GLU A 111 10.06 -2.58 19.57
N ILE A 112 10.97 -2.25 20.46
CA ILE A 112 12.15 -3.06 20.71
C ILE A 112 11.75 -4.46 21.18
N GLU A 113 10.83 -4.52 22.14
CA GLU A 113 10.34 -5.80 22.66
C GLU A 113 9.69 -6.66 21.59
N GLU A 114 8.86 -6.04 20.75
CA GLU A 114 8.24 -6.76 19.64
C GLU A 114 9.26 -7.33 18.67
N LEU A 115 10.25 -6.52 18.31
CA LEU A 115 11.32 -6.94 17.40
C LEU A 115 12.16 -8.07 18.01
N GLU A 116 12.48 -7.94 19.28
CA GLU A 116 13.22 -8.98 20.01
C GLU A 116 12.45 -10.31 20.00
N GLN A 117 11.14 -10.25 20.21
CA GLN A 117 10.31 -11.44 20.22
C GLN A 117 10.26 -12.11 18.84
N ILE A 118 10.11 -11.31 17.79
CA ILE A 118 10.09 -11.82 16.41
C ILE A 118 11.42 -12.51 16.10
N LEU A 119 12.54 -11.90 16.45
CA LEU A 119 13.87 -12.45 16.21
C LEU A 119 14.07 -13.74 17.00
N LYS A 120 13.62 -13.77 18.24
CA LYS A 120 13.71 -14.95 19.10
C LYS A 120 12.92 -16.11 18.50
N ASP A 121 11.68 -15.83 18.06
CA ASP A 121 10.84 -16.84 17.44
C ASP A 121 11.46 -17.43 16.17
N LYS A 122 12.06 -16.59 15.35
CA LYS A 122 12.74 -17.05 14.14
C LYS A 122 13.95 -17.93 14.48
N LYS A 123 14.70 -17.57 15.49
CA LYS A 123 15.84 -18.34 15.94
C LYS A 123 15.45 -19.72 16.47
N GLU A 124 14.28 -19.79 17.08
CA GLU A 124 13.72 -21.04 17.59
C GLU A 124 12.95 -21.84 16.53
N GLY A 125 12.84 -21.30 15.32
CA GLY A 125 12.14 -21.97 14.22
C GLY A 125 10.63 -21.89 14.27
N LYS A 126 10.11 -20.90 14.98
CA LYS A 126 8.65 -20.69 15.11
C LYS A 126 8.09 -19.81 14.01
#